data_bb2f56a61f05a0a3db856b5851efa738
#
_entry.id   bb2f56a61f05a0a3db856b5851efa738
#
_cell.length_a   1.000
_cell.length_b   1.000
_cell.length_c   1.000
_cell.angle_alpha   90.00
_cell.angle_beta   90.00
_cell.angle_gamma   90.00
#
_symmetry.space_group_name_H-M   'P 1'
#
loop_
_entity.id
_entity.type
_entity.pdbx_description
1 polymer ?
#
loop_
_entity_poly.entity_id
_entity_poly.type
_entity_poly.pdbx_seq_one_letter_code
_entity_poly.pdbx_strand_id
1 'polypeptide(L)'
;MAFTLPDLPYAHDALAAKGMSSETMEFHHDLHHNAYVTNGNAAISGTQWDGKSLEEIIVGTYDVSAVAQNGIFNNISQLWNHNQFWEMMGPGDSKMPGSLEAALVENFGSVDEFKGAFSAAGAGQFGSGWCWLVKNADGSLAVTKTENGVNPLCFGQTALLGCDVWEHSYYIDFRNKRPVYLSNFLDNLVNWENVASRM
;
A
#
# COMPACT_ATOMS: atom_id res chain seq x y z
N MET A 1 13.91 -5.89 18.68
CA MET A 1 12.56 -6.26 19.16
C MET A 1 11.81 -6.82 17.97
N ALA A 2 11.13 -7.98 18.09
CA ALA A 2 10.42 -8.57 16.95
C ALA A 2 9.18 -7.75 16.56
N PHE A 3 8.89 -7.64 15.28
CA PHE A 3 7.65 -7.07 14.76
C PHE A 3 6.47 -8.02 15.01
N THR A 4 5.29 -7.46 15.11
CA THR A 4 4.05 -8.23 15.29
C THR A 4 3.07 -7.89 14.17
N LEU A 5 2.20 -8.84 13.82
CA LEU A 5 1.08 -8.54 12.94
C LEU A 5 0.15 -7.54 13.65
N PRO A 6 -0.10 -6.36 13.10
CA PRO A 6 -1.05 -5.44 13.71
C PRO A 6 -2.49 -5.97 13.55
N ASP A 7 -3.35 -5.66 14.51
CA ASP A 7 -4.77 -5.89 14.34
C ASP A 7 -5.32 -5.05 13.18
N LEU A 8 -6.31 -5.58 12.44
CA LEU A 8 -7.05 -4.77 11.48
C LEU A 8 -7.82 -3.66 12.20
N PRO A 9 -7.88 -2.43 11.62
CA PRO A 9 -8.65 -1.34 12.22
C PRO A 9 -10.18 -1.52 12.09
N TYR A 10 -10.63 -2.62 11.51
CA TYR A 10 -12.04 -2.99 11.30
C TYR A 10 -12.19 -4.52 11.26
N ALA A 11 -13.41 -5.03 11.41
CA ALA A 11 -13.69 -6.47 11.32
C ALA A 11 -13.42 -7.01 9.89
N HIS A 12 -13.08 -8.30 9.76
CA HIS A 12 -12.74 -8.95 8.48
C HIS A 12 -13.86 -8.83 7.42
N ASP A 13 -15.11 -8.79 7.84
CA ASP A 13 -16.28 -8.68 6.96
C ASP A 13 -16.72 -7.23 6.70
N ALA A 14 -16.09 -6.26 7.35
CA ALA A 14 -16.52 -4.86 7.30
C ALA A 14 -16.45 -4.25 5.88
N LEU A 15 -15.58 -4.75 5.02
CA LEU A 15 -15.42 -4.29 3.64
C LEU A 15 -16.20 -5.14 2.62
N ALA A 16 -16.88 -6.22 3.06
CA ALA A 16 -17.55 -7.17 2.16
C ALA A 16 -18.62 -6.51 1.28
N ALA A 17 -19.45 -5.63 1.87
CA ALA A 17 -20.45 -4.88 1.12
C ALA A 17 -19.87 -3.89 0.11
N LYS A 18 -18.57 -3.59 0.23
CA LYS A 18 -17.80 -2.68 -0.63
C LYS A 18 -16.89 -3.41 -1.61
N GLY A 19 -17.06 -4.72 -1.76
CA GLY A 19 -16.39 -5.52 -2.79
C GLY A 19 -15.05 -6.13 -2.38
N MET A 20 -14.71 -6.14 -1.08
CA MET A 20 -13.56 -6.89 -0.55
C MET A 20 -14.08 -7.89 0.49
N SER A 21 -14.15 -9.17 0.11
CA SER A 21 -14.74 -10.23 0.92
C SER A 21 -13.92 -10.54 2.18
N SER A 22 -14.57 -11.14 3.18
CA SER A 22 -13.87 -11.64 4.37
C SER A 22 -12.86 -12.75 4.02
N GLU A 23 -13.11 -13.52 2.97
CA GLU A 23 -12.16 -14.52 2.45
C GLU A 23 -10.88 -13.83 1.97
N THR A 24 -10.98 -12.74 1.19
CA THR A 24 -9.82 -11.94 0.79
C THR A 24 -9.10 -11.38 2.01
N MET A 25 -9.81 -10.87 3.02
CA MET A 25 -9.20 -10.32 4.23
C MET A 25 -8.45 -11.39 5.04
N GLU A 26 -9.00 -12.59 5.21
CA GLU A 26 -8.36 -13.71 5.88
C GLU A 26 -7.06 -14.11 5.17
N PHE A 27 -7.11 -14.34 3.85
CA PHE A 27 -5.90 -14.70 3.09
C PHE A 27 -4.87 -13.58 3.05
N HIS A 28 -5.30 -12.35 2.90
CA HIS A 28 -4.40 -11.22 2.69
C HIS A 28 -3.76 -10.73 4.01
N HIS A 29 -4.55 -10.61 5.10
CA HIS A 29 -4.05 -10.18 6.40
C HIS A 29 -3.50 -11.34 7.21
N ASP A 30 -4.32 -12.37 7.52
CA ASP A 30 -3.94 -13.39 8.50
C ASP A 30 -2.87 -14.35 7.97
N LEU A 31 -2.78 -14.51 6.63
CA LEU A 31 -1.81 -15.42 6.00
C LEU A 31 -0.68 -14.67 5.29
N HIS A 32 -0.94 -13.85 4.26
CA HIS A 32 0.14 -13.17 3.51
C HIS A 32 0.87 -12.14 4.36
N HIS A 33 0.18 -11.23 5.01
CA HIS A 33 0.82 -10.22 5.86
C HIS A 33 1.55 -10.88 7.04
N ASN A 34 0.94 -11.87 7.67
CA ASN A 34 1.57 -12.61 8.78
C ASN A 34 2.81 -13.39 8.33
N ALA A 35 2.83 -13.89 7.09
CA ALA A 35 4.03 -14.52 6.54
C ALA A 35 5.19 -13.51 6.39
N TYR A 36 4.91 -12.27 5.95
CA TYR A 36 5.93 -11.23 5.91
C TYR A 36 6.45 -10.85 7.30
N VAL A 37 5.59 -10.79 8.31
CA VAL A 37 5.99 -10.59 9.72
C VAL A 37 6.93 -11.70 10.18
N THR A 38 6.53 -12.95 10.01
CA THR A 38 7.28 -14.13 10.44
C THR A 38 8.63 -14.23 9.74
N ASN A 39 8.63 -14.14 8.41
CA ASN A 39 9.83 -14.27 7.60
C ASN A 39 10.76 -13.05 7.78
N GLY A 40 10.19 -11.85 7.91
CA GLY A 40 10.95 -10.63 8.19
C GLY A 40 11.71 -10.72 9.51
N ASN A 41 11.02 -11.10 10.59
CA ASN A 41 11.66 -11.30 11.89
C ASN A 41 12.77 -12.36 11.83
N ALA A 42 12.54 -13.49 11.16
CA ALA A 42 13.56 -14.52 11.01
C ALA A 42 14.77 -14.02 10.22
N ALA A 43 14.54 -13.23 9.16
CA ALA A 43 15.61 -12.72 8.30
C ALA A 43 16.49 -11.65 8.97
N ILE A 44 15.95 -10.83 9.88
CA ILE A 44 16.73 -9.79 10.58
C ILE A 44 17.39 -10.29 11.86
N SER A 45 16.94 -11.41 12.44
CA SER A 45 17.41 -11.92 13.73
C SER A 45 18.92 -12.14 13.74
N GLY A 46 19.61 -11.54 14.72
CA GLY A 46 21.06 -11.62 14.86
C GLY A 46 21.88 -10.87 13.80
N THR A 47 21.24 -10.09 12.95
CA THR A 47 21.91 -9.21 11.97
C THR A 47 22.04 -7.77 12.51
N GLN A 48 22.71 -6.90 11.77
CA GLN A 48 22.77 -5.46 12.08
C GLN A 48 21.40 -4.76 12.05
N TRP A 49 20.39 -5.42 11.51
CA TRP A 49 19.02 -4.90 11.38
C TRP A 49 18.12 -5.26 12.57
N ASP A 50 18.59 -6.13 13.47
CA ASP A 50 17.84 -6.47 14.67
C ASP A 50 17.68 -5.23 15.58
N GLY A 51 16.41 -4.92 15.91
CA GLY A 51 16.05 -3.76 16.72
C GLY A 51 15.95 -2.42 15.97
N LYS A 52 16.17 -2.40 14.66
CA LYS A 52 15.94 -1.24 13.78
C LYS A 52 14.46 -1.09 13.44
N SER A 53 14.03 0.13 13.06
CA SER A 53 12.68 0.37 12.54
C SER A 53 12.50 -0.23 11.15
N LEU A 54 11.25 -0.41 10.73
CA LEU A 54 10.93 -0.90 9.38
C LEU A 54 11.54 0.03 8.33
N GLU A 55 11.39 1.34 8.51
CA GLU A 55 11.88 2.37 7.59
C GLU A 55 13.41 2.35 7.47
N GLU A 56 14.14 2.23 8.60
CA GLU A 56 15.60 2.12 8.59
C GLU A 56 16.05 0.87 7.80
N ILE A 57 15.36 -0.25 8.01
CA ILE A 57 15.70 -1.51 7.32
C ILE A 57 15.40 -1.39 5.82
N ILE A 58 14.23 -0.87 5.45
CA ILE A 58 13.83 -0.72 4.05
C ILE A 58 14.86 0.14 3.30
N VAL A 59 15.12 1.35 3.81
CA VAL A 59 16.06 2.28 3.16
C VAL A 59 17.49 1.71 3.13
N GLY A 60 17.91 1.02 4.19
CA GLY A 60 19.27 0.48 4.28
C GLY A 60 19.49 -0.83 3.53
N THR A 61 18.43 -1.53 3.11
CA THR A 61 18.52 -2.81 2.37
C THR A 61 18.07 -2.72 0.91
N TYR A 62 17.47 -1.59 0.51
CA TYR A 62 17.07 -1.35 -0.88
C TYR A 62 18.32 -1.20 -1.77
N ASP A 63 18.35 -1.93 -2.87
CA ASP A 63 19.39 -1.82 -3.89
C ASP A 63 18.77 -1.51 -5.25
N VAL A 64 18.91 -0.26 -5.69
CA VAL A 64 18.37 0.22 -6.98
C VAL A 64 18.98 -0.51 -8.18
N SER A 65 20.17 -1.10 -8.02
CA SER A 65 20.86 -1.83 -9.10
C SER A 65 20.55 -3.32 -9.13
N ALA A 66 19.89 -3.84 -8.11
CA ALA A 66 19.59 -5.27 -8.01
C ALA A 66 18.50 -5.69 -9.01
N VAL A 67 18.74 -6.78 -9.72
CA VAL A 67 17.71 -7.44 -10.56
C VAL A 67 16.58 -8.02 -9.71
N ALA A 68 16.91 -8.46 -8.49
CA ALA A 68 15.95 -8.90 -7.48
C ALA A 68 16.44 -8.47 -6.10
N GLN A 69 15.55 -7.89 -5.30
CA GLN A 69 15.86 -7.48 -3.95
C GLN A 69 16.13 -8.67 -3.04
N ASN A 70 16.93 -8.45 -1.99
CA ASN A 70 17.23 -9.48 -1.01
C ASN A 70 16.03 -9.83 -0.13
N GLY A 71 16.10 -10.98 0.58
CA GLY A 71 14.99 -11.49 1.39
C GLY A 71 14.63 -10.60 2.57
N ILE A 72 15.57 -9.85 3.16
CA ILE A 72 15.28 -8.90 4.24
C ILE A 72 14.41 -7.78 3.68
N PHE A 73 14.86 -7.12 2.60
CA PHE A 73 14.09 -6.07 1.96
C PHE A 73 12.68 -6.55 1.60
N ASN A 74 12.57 -7.67 0.89
CA ASN A 74 11.28 -8.15 0.40
C ASN A 74 10.25 -8.36 1.52
N ASN A 75 10.65 -8.98 2.64
CA ASN A 75 9.71 -9.24 3.73
C ASN A 75 9.42 -7.99 4.57
N ILE A 76 10.44 -7.20 4.90
CA ILE A 76 10.26 -6.00 5.73
C ILE A 76 9.51 -4.90 4.96
N SER A 77 9.81 -4.73 3.67
CA SER A 77 9.10 -3.77 2.84
C SER A 77 7.63 -4.13 2.66
N GLN A 78 7.32 -5.41 2.41
CA GLN A 78 5.94 -5.88 2.34
C GLN A 78 5.23 -5.79 3.68
N LEU A 79 5.89 -6.07 4.79
CA LEU A 79 5.33 -5.84 6.12
C LEU A 79 4.90 -4.38 6.28
N TRP A 80 5.77 -3.42 5.93
CA TRP A 80 5.45 -2.00 6.01
C TRP A 80 4.31 -1.62 5.06
N ASN A 81 4.35 -2.08 3.81
CA ASN A 81 3.33 -1.80 2.80
C ASN A 81 1.93 -2.21 3.30
N HIS A 82 1.81 -3.40 3.88
CA HIS A 82 0.54 -3.92 4.37
C HIS A 82 0.07 -3.19 5.64
N ASN A 83 0.99 -2.81 6.57
CA ASN A 83 0.65 -1.97 7.71
C ASN A 83 -0.05 -0.68 7.24
N GLN A 84 0.48 -0.04 6.18
CA GLN A 84 -0.11 1.18 5.63
C GLN A 84 -1.45 0.91 4.94
N PHE A 85 -1.54 -0.19 4.19
CA PHE A 85 -2.69 -0.52 3.34
C PHE A 85 -3.98 -0.68 4.14
N TRP A 86 -3.92 -1.35 5.29
CA TRP A 86 -5.11 -1.55 6.12
C TRP A 86 -5.69 -0.24 6.63
N GLU A 87 -4.86 0.69 7.04
CA GLU A 87 -5.30 1.99 7.54
C GLU A 87 -5.80 2.93 6.43
N MET A 88 -5.29 2.75 5.21
CA MET A 88 -5.71 3.52 4.03
C MET A 88 -7.10 3.11 3.52
N MET A 89 -7.68 2.03 4.03
CA MET A 89 -9.04 1.59 3.75
C MET A 89 -9.95 1.72 4.96
N GLY A 90 -11.27 1.71 4.73
CA GLY A 90 -12.24 1.73 5.81
C GLY A 90 -13.66 1.39 5.39
N PRO A 91 -14.48 0.87 6.33
CA PRO A 91 -15.88 0.50 6.05
C PRO A 91 -16.81 1.71 5.94
N GLY A 92 -16.39 2.86 6.47
CA GLY A 92 -17.18 4.09 6.43
C GLY A 92 -17.20 4.72 5.03
N ASP A 93 -18.20 5.57 4.79
CA ASP A 93 -18.22 6.44 3.61
C ASP A 93 -17.35 7.67 3.93
N SER A 94 -16.03 7.46 3.85
CA SER A 94 -15.06 8.52 4.10
C SER A 94 -15.21 9.63 3.05
N LYS A 95 -15.46 10.84 3.51
CA LYS A 95 -15.49 12.01 2.62
C LYS A 95 -14.08 12.55 2.47
N MET A 96 -13.75 12.94 1.25
CA MET A 96 -12.47 13.59 1.00
C MET A 96 -12.43 14.95 1.70
N PRO A 97 -11.46 15.19 2.62
CA PRO A 97 -11.29 16.51 3.23
C PRO A 97 -10.92 17.57 2.19
N GLY A 98 -11.44 18.80 2.38
CA GLY A 98 -11.22 19.89 1.43
C GLY A 98 -9.75 20.27 1.22
N SER A 99 -8.88 20.06 2.21
CA SER A 99 -7.43 20.26 2.05
C SER A 99 -6.80 19.26 1.09
N LEU A 100 -7.21 17.99 1.17
CA LEU A 100 -6.74 16.96 0.24
C LEU A 100 -7.30 17.19 -1.17
N GLU A 101 -8.60 17.50 -1.28
CA GLU A 101 -9.24 17.82 -2.56
C GLU A 101 -8.51 18.98 -3.26
N ALA A 102 -8.23 20.08 -2.54
CA ALA A 102 -7.51 21.23 -3.09
C ALA A 102 -6.10 20.84 -3.57
N ALA A 103 -5.36 20.02 -2.80
CA ALA A 103 -4.03 19.56 -3.20
C ALA A 103 -4.10 18.64 -4.44
N LEU A 104 -5.11 17.78 -4.54
CA LEU A 104 -5.29 16.92 -5.73
C LEU A 104 -5.63 17.78 -6.96
N VAL A 105 -6.52 18.77 -6.81
CA VAL A 105 -6.87 19.70 -7.90
C VAL A 105 -5.64 20.50 -8.36
N GLU A 106 -4.84 21.01 -7.42
CA GLU A 106 -3.61 21.75 -7.75
C GLU A 106 -2.60 20.91 -8.54
N ASN A 107 -2.41 19.64 -8.17
CA ASN A 107 -1.37 18.79 -8.78
C ASN A 107 -1.85 18.01 -10.01
N PHE A 108 -3.15 17.71 -10.12
CA PHE A 108 -3.69 16.84 -11.17
C PHE A 108 -4.76 17.52 -12.06
N GLY A 109 -5.23 18.72 -11.69
CA GLY A 109 -6.29 19.42 -12.40
C GLY A 109 -7.70 19.15 -11.84
N SER A 110 -8.00 17.91 -11.47
CA SER A 110 -9.25 17.51 -10.80
C SER A 110 -9.06 16.21 -10.01
N VAL A 111 -10.01 15.90 -9.12
CA VAL A 111 -10.06 14.61 -8.43
C VAL A 111 -10.27 13.46 -9.42
N ASP A 112 -11.06 13.66 -10.46
CA ASP A 112 -11.30 12.64 -11.48
C ASP A 112 -10.03 12.35 -12.31
N GLU A 113 -9.26 13.38 -12.65
CA GLU A 113 -7.96 13.20 -13.31
C GLU A 113 -6.96 12.48 -12.43
N PHE A 114 -6.91 12.79 -11.14
CA PHE A 114 -6.13 12.01 -10.18
C PHE A 114 -6.55 10.53 -10.15
N LYS A 115 -7.86 10.24 -9.99
CA LYS A 115 -8.37 8.87 -9.99
C LYS A 115 -8.06 8.14 -11.30
N GLY A 116 -8.16 8.83 -12.42
CA GLY A 116 -7.77 8.31 -13.74
C GLY A 116 -6.29 7.96 -13.81
N ALA A 117 -5.41 8.86 -13.36
CA ALA A 117 -3.96 8.65 -13.32
C ALA A 117 -3.59 7.47 -12.40
N PHE A 118 -4.20 7.40 -11.21
CA PHE A 118 -3.97 6.31 -10.26
C PHE A 118 -4.41 4.96 -10.84
N SER A 119 -5.60 4.90 -11.42
CA SER A 119 -6.12 3.68 -12.05
C SER A 119 -5.26 3.23 -13.23
N ALA A 120 -4.81 4.17 -14.07
CA ALA A 120 -3.93 3.87 -15.19
C ALA A 120 -2.56 3.35 -14.72
N ALA A 121 -1.97 3.96 -13.69
CA ALA A 121 -0.70 3.51 -13.13
C ALA A 121 -0.81 2.10 -12.53
N GLY A 122 -1.84 1.83 -11.71
CA GLY A 122 -2.07 0.53 -11.09
C GLY A 122 -2.37 -0.58 -12.12
N ALA A 123 -3.20 -0.28 -13.13
CA ALA A 123 -3.46 -1.23 -14.23
C ALA A 123 -2.22 -1.49 -15.08
N GLY A 124 -1.40 -0.46 -15.28
CA GLY A 124 -0.15 -0.54 -16.05
C GLY A 124 1.05 -1.10 -15.26
N GLN A 125 0.90 -1.45 -13.98
CA GLN A 125 1.95 -2.15 -13.25
C GLN A 125 2.06 -3.58 -13.79
N PHE A 126 3.18 -3.87 -14.46
CA PHE A 126 3.43 -5.18 -15.02
C PHE A 126 3.79 -6.18 -13.91
N GLY A 127 3.02 -7.27 -13.81
CA GLY A 127 3.19 -8.25 -12.76
C GLY A 127 2.72 -7.75 -11.38
N SER A 128 3.42 -8.19 -10.34
CA SER A 128 3.14 -7.85 -8.94
C SER A 128 3.72 -6.48 -8.58
N GLY A 129 3.04 -5.76 -7.71
CA GLY A 129 3.51 -4.46 -7.26
C GLY A 129 2.44 -3.62 -6.58
N TRP A 130 2.68 -2.34 -6.50
CA TRP A 130 1.85 -1.36 -5.81
C TRP A 130 1.64 -0.11 -6.67
N CYS A 131 0.52 0.56 -6.44
CA CYS A 131 0.23 1.88 -6.97
C CYS A 131 0.14 2.87 -5.80
N TRP A 132 0.75 4.05 -5.94
CA TRP A 132 0.86 5.01 -4.86
C TRP A 132 0.45 6.43 -5.28
N LEU A 133 -0.23 7.15 -4.39
CA LEU A 133 -0.20 8.61 -4.34
C LEU A 133 0.90 8.99 -3.34
N VAL A 134 1.86 9.79 -3.78
CA VAL A 134 3.02 10.20 -2.96
C VAL A 134 3.10 11.72 -2.86
N LYS A 135 3.71 12.17 -1.75
CA LYS A 135 4.22 13.54 -1.61
C LYS A 135 5.73 13.53 -1.77
N ASN A 136 6.23 14.31 -2.71
CA ASN A 136 7.65 14.51 -2.96
C ASN A 136 8.28 15.46 -1.92
N ALA A 137 9.60 15.52 -1.89
CA ALA A 137 10.35 16.38 -0.97
C ALA A 137 10.06 17.89 -1.18
N ASP A 138 9.68 18.29 -2.39
CA ASP A 138 9.28 19.66 -2.73
C ASP A 138 7.81 19.98 -2.38
N GLY A 139 7.09 19.01 -1.83
CA GLY A 139 5.67 19.12 -1.45
C GLY A 139 4.69 18.77 -2.57
N SER A 140 5.13 18.61 -3.81
CA SER A 140 4.26 18.21 -4.93
C SER A 140 3.71 16.80 -4.76
N LEU A 141 2.50 16.55 -5.29
CA LEU A 141 1.89 15.22 -5.30
C LEU A 141 2.12 14.55 -6.65
N ALA A 142 2.36 13.24 -6.61
CA ALA A 142 2.52 12.43 -7.81
C ALA A 142 1.86 11.05 -7.65
N VAL A 143 1.44 10.48 -8.76
CA VAL A 143 1.07 9.06 -8.84
C VAL A 143 2.28 8.28 -9.34
N THR A 144 2.66 7.24 -8.60
CA THR A 144 3.76 6.35 -8.96
C THR A 144 3.32 4.88 -8.88
N LYS A 145 4.09 4.01 -9.47
CA LYS A 145 3.92 2.55 -9.34
C LYS A 145 5.26 1.91 -9.08
N THR A 146 5.27 0.85 -8.30
CA THR A 146 6.49 0.14 -7.91
C THR A 146 6.30 -1.37 -8.08
N GLU A 147 7.37 -2.06 -8.40
CA GLU A 147 7.35 -3.52 -8.53
C GLU A 147 7.49 -4.22 -7.18
N ASN A 148 6.90 -5.39 -7.07
CA ASN A 148 7.05 -6.30 -5.93
C ASN A 148 6.80 -5.59 -4.58
N GLY A 149 7.79 -5.56 -3.69
CA GLY A 149 7.72 -4.89 -2.39
C GLY A 149 8.27 -3.46 -2.36
N VAL A 150 8.82 -2.95 -3.46
CA VAL A 150 9.37 -1.59 -3.52
C VAL A 150 8.28 -0.57 -3.19
N ASN A 151 8.65 0.47 -2.43
CA ASN A 151 7.71 1.46 -1.93
C ASN A 151 8.32 2.89 -1.93
N PRO A 152 7.52 3.93 -1.65
CA PRO A 152 7.96 5.32 -1.70
C PRO A 152 9.16 5.68 -0.80
N LEU A 153 9.37 4.96 0.31
CA LEU A 153 10.53 5.20 1.20
C LEU A 153 11.86 5.00 0.45
N CYS A 154 11.90 4.08 -0.52
CA CYS A 154 13.06 3.83 -1.35
C CYS A 154 13.51 5.05 -2.16
N PHE A 155 12.62 6.01 -2.34
CA PHE A 155 12.83 7.22 -3.14
C PHE A 155 12.75 8.52 -2.32
N GLY A 156 12.72 8.42 -1.00
CA GLY A 156 12.59 9.58 -0.11
C GLY A 156 11.23 10.29 -0.21
N GLN A 157 10.19 9.57 -0.63
CA GLN A 157 8.83 10.08 -0.78
C GLN A 157 7.95 9.67 0.40
N THR A 158 6.92 10.46 0.70
CA THR A 158 5.88 10.11 1.67
C THR A 158 4.73 9.40 0.96
N ALA A 159 4.37 8.19 1.38
CA ALA A 159 3.18 7.49 0.89
C ALA A 159 1.91 8.09 1.51
N LEU A 160 1.03 8.64 0.70
CA LEU A 160 -0.26 9.15 1.13
C LEU A 160 -1.36 8.10 0.96
N LEU A 161 -1.39 7.41 -0.19
CA LEU A 161 -2.28 6.32 -0.52
C LEU A 161 -1.50 5.22 -1.23
N GLY A 162 -1.74 3.97 -0.86
CA GLY A 162 -1.18 2.79 -1.51
C GLY A 162 -2.29 1.80 -1.88
N CYS A 163 -2.19 1.20 -3.05
CA CYS A 163 -3.05 0.10 -3.48
C CYS A 163 -2.20 -1.08 -3.88
N ASP A 164 -2.42 -2.21 -3.23
CA ASP A 164 -1.79 -3.47 -3.58
C ASP A 164 -2.38 -4.00 -4.90
N VAL A 165 -1.54 -4.18 -5.91
CA VAL A 165 -1.94 -4.74 -7.21
C VAL A 165 -1.32 -6.11 -7.48
N TRP A 166 -0.79 -6.77 -6.46
CA TRP A 166 -0.54 -8.21 -6.48
C TRP A 166 -1.87 -8.94 -6.69
N GLU A 167 -1.87 -10.04 -7.42
CA GLU A 167 -3.11 -10.80 -7.70
C GLU A 167 -3.78 -11.32 -6.43
N HIS A 168 -3.01 -11.67 -5.40
CA HIS A 168 -3.59 -12.13 -4.12
C HIS A 168 -4.49 -11.08 -3.44
N SER A 169 -4.30 -9.79 -3.72
CA SER A 169 -5.10 -8.72 -3.11
C SER A 169 -6.50 -8.60 -3.69
N TYR A 170 -6.72 -9.07 -4.93
CA TYR A 170 -7.99 -8.85 -5.63
C TYR A 170 -8.55 -10.05 -6.39
N TYR A 171 -7.77 -11.11 -6.61
CA TYR A 171 -8.19 -12.17 -7.53
C TYR A 171 -9.41 -12.97 -7.03
N ILE A 172 -9.59 -13.11 -5.72
CA ILE A 172 -10.75 -13.78 -5.13
C ILE A 172 -12.05 -13.07 -5.54
N ASP A 173 -12.10 -11.75 -5.40
CA ASP A 173 -13.30 -10.95 -5.62
C ASP A 173 -13.46 -10.47 -7.08
N PHE A 174 -12.37 -10.13 -7.74
CA PHE A 174 -12.38 -9.48 -9.06
C PHE A 174 -11.79 -10.33 -10.18
N ARG A 175 -11.21 -11.50 -9.88
CA ARG A 175 -10.50 -12.34 -10.86
C ARG A 175 -9.43 -11.53 -11.60
N ASN A 176 -9.34 -11.65 -12.91
CA ASN A 176 -8.38 -10.94 -13.76
C ASN A 176 -8.77 -9.48 -14.07
N LYS A 177 -9.72 -8.90 -13.33
CA LYS A 177 -10.27 -7.57 -13.61
C LYS A 177 -9.60 -6.49 -12.73
N ARG A 178 -8.27 -6.40 -12.75
CA ARG A 178 -7.52 -5.37 -11.99
C ARG A 178 -8.05 -3.94 -12.18
N PRO A 179 -8.43 -3.48 -13.38
CA PRO A 179 -9.01 -2.13 -13.53
C PRO A 179 -10.31 -1.94 -12.75
N VAL A 180 -11.16 -2.97 -12.64
CA VAL A 180 -12.41 -2.92 -11.87
C VAL A 180 -12.11 -2.86 -10.36
N TYR A 181 -11.11 -3.63 -9.90
CA TYR A 181 -10.64 -3.56 -8.52
C TYR A 181 -10.13 -2.16 -8.17
N LEU A 182 -9.30 -1.56 -9.02
CA LEU A 182 -8.76 -0.21 -8.81
C LEU A 182 -9.85 0.87 -8.73
N SER A 183 -10.85 0.81 -9.62
CA SER A 183 -12.00 1.70 -9.56
C SER A 183 -12.78 1.50 -8.26
N ASN A 184 -13.07 0.25 -7.90
CA ASN A 184 -13.76 -0.07 -6.65
C ASN A 184 -12.98 0.40 -5.41
N PHE A 185 -11.66 0.23 -5.42
CA PHE A 185 -10.78 0.68 -4.35
C PHE A 185 -10.93 2.20 -4.12
N LEU A 186 -10.79 2.99 -5.17
CA LEU A 186 -10.86 4.46 -5.10
C LEU A 186 -12.25 4.98 -4.75
N ASP A 187 -13.30 4.29 -5.18
CA ASP A 187 -14.68 4.77 -5.01
C ASP A 187 -15.32 4.31 -3.68
N ASN A 188 -14.90 3.14 -3.17
CA ASN A 188 -15.62 2.51 -2.06
C ASN A 188 -14.75 2.16 -0.85
N LEU A 189 -13.43 1.95 -1.01
CA LEU A 189 -12.60 1.41 0.06
C LEU A 189 -11.71 2.46 0.74
N VAL A 190 -11.29 3.51 0.02
CA VAL A 190 -10.31 4.48 0.54
C VAL A 190 -10.85 5.24 1.74
N ASN A 191 -10.05 5.28 2.80
CA ASN A 191 -10.22 6.18 3.95
C ASN A 191 -9.53 7.52 3.65
N TRP A 192 -10.27 8.45 3.04
CA TRP A 192 -9.76 9.76 2.61
C TRP A 192 -9.29 10.63 3.78
N GLU A 193 -9.86 10.44 4.98
CA GLU A 193 -9.41 11.15 6.18
C GLU A 193 -8.02 10.68 6.59
N ASN A 194 -7.75 9.36 6.55
CA ASN A 194 -6.42 8.82 6.79
C ASN A 194 -5.41 9.32 5.74
N VAL A 195 -5.79 9.31 4.45
CA VAL A 195 -4.95 9.86 3.37
C VAL A 195 -4.58 11.32 3.63
N ALA A 196 -5.57 12.15 4.00
CA ALA A 196 -5.33 13.57 4.31
C ALA A 196 -4.44 13.77 5.55
N SER A 197 -4.54 12.91 6.55
CA SER A 197 -3.71 13.00 7.76
C SER A 197 -2.22 12.75 7.52
N ARG A 198 -1.87 12.16 6.37
CA ARG A 198 -0.48 11.87 5.96
C ARG A 198 0.17 13.01 5.17
N MET A 199 -0.59 14.04 4.80
CA MET A 199 -0.09 15.22 4.08
C MET A 199 0.79 16.09 4.97
#